data_2a489044cb1c4713376ed56e3bd16722
#
_entry.id   2a489044cb1c4713376ed56e3bd16722
#
_cell.length_a   1.000
_cell.length_b   1.000
_cell.length_c   1.000
_cell.angle_alpha   90.00
_cell.angle_beta   90.00
_cell.angle_gamma   90.00
#
_symmetry.space_group_name_H-M   'P 1'
#
loop_
_entity.id
_entity.type
_entity.pdbx_description
1 polymer ?
#
loop_
_entity_poly.entity_id
_entity_poly.type
_entity_poly.pdbx_seq_one_letter_code
_entity_poly.pdbx_strand_id
1 'polypeptide(L)'
;MAHVSRRTLLSSVVGFRSGLAVTRPKRIRFGGPIFSKSNDPGELAREHRRLGYSAAYCPPVEINDRERIRAIEQAFARENVVIAEVGAWRNLLDPDPEKRRANLAYVTERLALADEVGARCAVDIAGSFNPDVWYGPHPKNFSREFFDATVDNCRRIIDAVKPRRAKFAIEMMGWAIPSGPDEYLQLIRAVDRKAFAVHIDVCNGINSPKRFYENAAFIRECFAKLGRWVVSCHAKDLEWVVEMNVHFREVVPGRGQIDYGAYLQELARLPVDAPLMMEHLKTPEEYAEGARYIRSVAQRLGIDFY
;
A
#
# COMPACT_ATOMS: atom_id res chain seq x y z
N MET A 1 7.88 -52.40 -69.45
CA MET A 1 8.89 -51.36 -69.23
C MET A 1 8.18 -50.16 -68.54
N ALA A 2 8.30 -50.04 -67.23
CA ALA A 2 7.63 -49.00 -66.49
C ALA A 2 8.68 -48.15 -65.78
N HIS A 3 8.69 -46.86 -66.12
CA HIS A 3 9.55 -45.86 -65.53
C HIS A 3 9.06 -45.48 -64.13
N VAL A 4 9.91 -45.67 -63.10
CA VAL A 4 9.66 -45.21 -61.74
C VAL A 4 10.38 -43.87 -61.55
N SER A 5 9.60 -42.83 -61.33
CA SER A 5 10.07 -41.47 -61.03
C SER A 5 10.38 -41.33 -59.52
N ARG A 6 11.59 -40.99 -59.14
CA ARG A 6 11.99 -40.65 -57.78
C ARG A 6 11.55 -39.20 -57.46
N ARG A 7 10.59 -39.01 -56.56
CA ARG A 7 10.30 -37.71 -55.96
C ARG A 7 11.16 -37.54 -54.71
N THR A 8 12.01 -36.53 -54.74
CA THR A 8 12.83 -36.06 -53.62
C THR A 8 11.95 -35.29 -52.65
N LEU A 9 11.79 -35.80 -51.42
CA LEU A 9 11.16 -35.07 -50.34
C LEU A 9 12.18 -34.07 -49.73
N LEU A 10 11.93 -32.80 -49.90
CA LEU A 10 12.62 -31.74 -49.17
C LEU A 10 11.93 -31.57 -47.79
N SER A 11 12.59 -32.03 -46.74
CA SER A 11 12.19 -31.79 -45.36
C SER A 11 12.60 -30.38 -44.95
N SER A 12 11.64 -29.47 -44.89
CA SER A 12 11.83 -28.16 -44.30
C SER A 12 11.88 -28.26 -42.78
N VAL A 13 13.04 -28.13 -42.17
CA VAL A 13 13.23 -28.00 -40.75
C VAL A 13 12.82 -26.56 -40.37
N VAL A 14 11.61 -26.40 -39.82
CA VAL A 14 11.18 -25.15 -39.18
C VAL A 14 11.87 -25.09 -37.83
N GLY A 15 12.94 -24.33 -37.73
CA GLY A 15 13.59 -24.03 -36.47
C GLY A 15 12.71 -23.15 -35.58
N PHE A 16 12.09 -23.73 -34.57
CA PHE A 16 11.49 -22.98 -33.46
C PHE A 16 12.60 -22.25 -32.70
N ARG A 17 12.80 -20.99 -33.00
CA ARG A 17 13.56 -20.09 -32.13
C ARG A 17 12.67 -19.85 -30.90
N SER A 18 12.93 -20.57 -29.82
CA SER A 18 12.43 -20.24 -28.48
C SER A 18 13.04 -18.89 -28.11
N GLY A 19 12.31 -17.83 -28.38
CA GLY A 19 12.64 -16.52 -27.84
C GLY A 19 12.53 -16.60 -26.32
N LEU A 20 13.66 -16.66 -25.63
CA LEU A 20 13.72 -16.39 -24.20
C LEU A 20 13.12 -14.99 -24.00
N ALA A 21 11.87 -14.95 -23.54
CA ALA A 21 11.29 -13.70 -23.07
C ALA A 21 12.19 -13.20 -21.94
N VAL A 22 12.95 -12.15 -22.20
CA VAL A 22 13.68 -11.42 -21.17
C VAL A 22 12.62 -10.88 -20.23
N THR A 23 12.32 -11.64 -19.18
CA THR A 23 11.44 -11.16 -18.12
C THR A 23 12.13 -9.95 -17.50
N ARG A 24 11.51 -8.77 -17.62
CA ARG A 24 12.00 -7.56 -16.93
C ARG A 24 12.19 -7.94 -15.45
N PRO A 25 13.32 -7.55 -14.84
CA PRO A 25 13.51 -7.80 -13.42
C PRO A 25 12.33 -7.22 -12.66
N LYS A 26 11.77 -8.01 -11.76
CA LYS A 26 10.66 -7.59 -10.91
C LYS A 26 11.19 -6.52 -9.97
N ARG A 27 10.58 -5.35 -9.99
CA ARG A 27 11.00 -4.20 -9.18
C ARG A 27 9.86 -3.74 -8.30
N ILE A 28 10.20 -3.35 -7.07
CA ILE A 28 9.27 -2.81 -6.09
C ILE A 28 9.68 -1.38 -5.75
N ARG A 29 8.71 -0.47 -5.61
CA ARG A 29 8.91 0.82 -4.97
C ARG A 29 9.00 0.60 -3.47
N PHE A 30 10.03 1.17 -2.85
CA PHE A 30 10.27 1.01 -1.42
C PHE A 30 10.55 2.37 -0.79
N GLY A 31 9.99 2.62 0.38
CA GLY A 31 10.14 3.88 1.07
C GLY A 31 9.89 3.81 2.57
N GLY A 32 9.94 4.97 3.16
CA GLY A 32 9.69 5.20 4.57
C GLY A 32 9.97 6.65 4.93
N PRO A 33 9.79 7.07 6.18
CA PRO A 33 10.14 8.40 6.64
C PRO A 33 11.62 8.73 6.46
N ILE A 34 11.90 10.00 6.26
CA ILE A 34 13.25 10.58 6.35
C ILE A 34 13.32 11.54 7.52
N PHE A 35 14.51 11.69 8.09
CA PHE A 35 14.74 12.52 9.29
C PHE A 35 15.50 13.81 8.94
N SER A 36 15.28 14.33 7.74
CA SER A 36 15.84 15.60 7.29
C SER A 36 15.15 16.79 7.97
N LYS A 37 15.93 17.81 8.29
CA LYS A 37 15.43 19.11 8.78
C LYS A 37 15.12 20.08 7.62
N SER A 38 15.47 19.71 6.40
CA SER A 38 15.23 20.55 5.22
C SER A 38 13.75 20.62 4.88
N ASN A 39 13.34 21.76 4.35
CA ASN A 39 12.05 21.97 3.72
C ASN A 39 12.14 22.11 2.19
N ASP A 40 13.36 22.07 1.63
CA ASP A 40 13.58 22.12 0.18
C ASP A 40 13.15 20.80 -0.47
N PRO A 41 12.21 20.84 -1.44
CA PRO A 41 11.75 19.62 -2.11
C PRO A 41 12.86 18.82 -2.79
N GLY A 42 13.87 19.49 -3.35
CA GLY A 42 14.99 18.82 -4.02
C GLY A 42 15.89 18.10 -3.03
N GLU A 43 16.17 18.70 -1.88
CA GLU A 43 16.94 18.06 -0.81
C GLU A 43 16.18 16.87 -0.22
N LEU A 44 14.88 17.01 0.01
CA LEU A 44 14.04 15.91 0.48
C LEU A 44 14.04 14.74 -0.48
N ALA A 45 13.88 14.99 -1.78
CA ALA A 45 13.88 13.94 -2.79
C ALA A 45 15.26 13.22 -2.87
N ARG A 46 16.37 13.98 -2.85
CA ARG A 46 17.73 13.41 -2.82
C ARG A 46 17.98 12.58 -1.55
N GLU A 47 17.46 13.02 -0.40
CA GLU A 47 17.63 12.27 0.84
C GLU A 47 16.92 10.92 0.79
N HIS A 48 15.70 10.83 0.19
CA HIS A 48 15.07 9.53 -0.06
C HIS A 48 15.98 8.64 -0.92
N ARG A 49 16.54 9.16 -2.00
CA ARG A 49 17.47 8.37 -2.86
C ARG A 49 18.73 7.95 -2.14
N ARG A 50 19.31 8.83 -1.31
CA ARG A 50 20.49 8.51 -0.49
C ARG A 50 20.23 7.32 0.46
N LEU A 51 19.01 7.21 0.98
CA LEU A 51 18.57 6.06 1.78
C LEU A 51 18.17 4.84 0.93
N GLY A 52 18.26 4.95 -0.40
CA GLY A 52 17.85 3.93 -1.35
C GLY A 52 16.32 3.78 -1.45
N TYR A 53 15.57 4.81 -1.11
CA TYR A 53 14.13 4.84 -1.28
C TYR A 53 13.74 5.34 -2.67
N SER A 54 12.69 4.78 -3.21
CA SER A 54 12.06 5.16 -4.48
C SER A 54 10.59 5.53 -4.31
N ALA A 55 10.14 5.58 -3.06
CA ALA A 55 8.80 6.02 -2.66
C ALA A 55 8.89 6.86 -1.38
N ALA A 56 7.96 7.77 -1.20
CA ALA A 56 7.94 8.72 -0.09
C ALA A 56 6.52 8.99 0.40
N TYR A 57 6.37 9.28 1.67
CA TYR A 57 5.21 9.99 2.17
C TYR A 57 5.22 11.43 1.62
N CYS A 58 4.05 12.00 1.39
CA CYS A 58 3.95 13.37 0.93
C CYS A 58 4.58 14.34 1.95
N PRO A 59 5.54 15.18 1.56
CA PRO A 59 6.03 16.23 2.43
C PRO A 59 4.91 17.18 2.86
N PRO A 60 5.02 17.82 4.03
CA PRO A 60 4.03 18.78 4.48
C PRO A 60 3.81 19.92 3.47
N VAL A 61 2.57 20.06 3.02
CA VAL A 61 2.15 21.12 2.10
C VAL A 61 0.63 21.31 2.21
N GLU A 62 0.19 22.55 2.10
CA GLU A 62 -1.22 22.91 2.07
C GLU A 62 -1.75 22.88 0.63
N ILE A 63 -3.03 22.57 0.46
CA ILE A 63 -3.67 22.44 -0.88
C ILE A 63 -3.66 23.76 -1.67
N ASN A 64 -3.62 24.90 -1.01
CA ASN A 64 -3.58 26.22 -1.62
C ASN A 64 -2.16 26.67 -2.03
N ASP A 65 -1.10 26.01 -1.55
CA ASP A 65 0.30 26.29 -1.92
C ASP A 65 0.68 25.58 -3.23
N ARG A 66 0.13 26.07 -4.32
CA ARG A 66 0.31 25.47 -5.65
C ARG A 66 1.77 25.52 -6.16
N GLU A 67 2.54 26.49 -5.72
CA GLU A 67 3.95 26.60 -6.08
C GLU A 67 4.74 25.46 -5.41
N ARG A 68 4.55 25.28 -4.12
CA ARG A 68 5.20 24.21 -3.36
C ARG A 68 4.75 22.82 -3.83
N ILE A 69 3.46 22.61 -4.14
CA ILE A 69 2.96 21.36 -4.70
C ILE A 69 3.71 21.00 -5.99
N ARG A 70 3.83 21.96 -6.92
CA ARG A 70 4.57 21.73 -8.19
C ARG A 70 6.06 21.51 -7.95
N ALA A 71 6.67 22.22 -7.01
CA ALA A 71 8.07 22.02 -6.67
C ALA A 71 8.33 20.62 -6.11
N ILE A 72 7.45 20.12 -5.23
CA ILE A 72 7.51 18.76 -4.70
C ILE A 72 7.38 17.74 -5.85
N GLU A 73 6.32 17.83 -6.64
CA GLU A 73 6.09 16.90 -7.76
C GLU A 73 7.30 16.82 -8.70
N GLN A 74 7.83 17.96 -9.12
CA GLN A 74 8.97 18.03 -10.02
C GLN A 74 10.27 17.49 -9.40
N ALA A 75 10.54 17.83 -8.14
CA ALA A 75 11.74 17.39 -7.45
C ALA A 75 11.77 15.87 -7.26
N PHE A 76 10.65 15.31 -6.79
CA PHE A 76 10.53 13.87 -6.57
C PHE A 76 10.53 13.07 -7.89
N ALA A 77 9.89 13.60 -8.94
CA ALA A 77 9.93 12.99 -10.27
C ALA A 77 11.36 12.93 -10.84
N ARG A 78 12.15 14.02 -10.69
CA ARG A 78 13.57 14.05 -11.15
C ARG A 78 14.43 12.99 -10.49
N GLU A 79 14.19 12.70 -9.23
CA GLU A 79 14.91 11.67 -8.47
C GLU A 79 14.30 10.27 -8.62
N ASN A 80 13.28 10.09 -9.47
CA ASN A 80 12.53 8.84 -9.61
C ASN A 80 12.00 8.32 -8.27
N VAL A 81 11.52 9.22 -7.40
CA VAL A 81 10.82 8.91 -6.16
C VAL A 81 9.35 9.20 -6.37
N VAL A 82 8.48 8.22 -6.18
CA VAL A 82 7.03 8.45 -6.24
C VAL A 82 6.52 8.92 -4.88
N ILE A 83 5.54 9.80 -4.87
CA ILE A 83 4.79 10.09 -3.66
C ILE A 83 3.77 8.97 -3.52
N ALA A 84 4.00 8.11 -2.53
CA ALA A 84 3.15 6.95 -2.27
C ALA A 84 1.79 7.38 -1.71
N GLU A 85 1.83 8.23 -0.69
CA GLU A 85 0.67 8.50 0.14
C GLU A 85 0.60 9.94 0.63
N VAL A 86 -0.62 10.44 0.66
CA VAL A 86 -1.02 11.59 1.45
C VAL A 86 -1.87 11.06 2.60
N GLY A 87 -1.31 11.00 3.80
CA GLY A 87 -2.02 10.55 4.99
C GLY A 87 -3.19 11.49 5.34
N ALA A 88 -4.35 10.91 5.63
CA ALA A 88 -5.57 11.65 5.93
C ALA A 88 -6.11 11.37 7.34
N TRP A 89 -5.43 10.64 8.11
CA TRP A 89 -5.69 10.06 9.43
C TRP A 89 -6.68 10.83 10.30
N ARG A 90 -8.00 10.54 10.12
CA ARG A 90 -9.11 11.12 10.87
C ARG A 90 -10.24 10.11 11.10
N ASN A 91 -10.94 10.26 12.20
CA ASN A 91 -12.12 9.44 12.48
C ASN A 91 -13.33 9.93 11.68
N LEU A 92 -13.64 9.27 10.57
CA LEU A 92 -14.83 9.55 9.75
C LEU A 92 -16.14 9.10 10.41
N LEU A 93 -16.05 8.36 11.53
CA LEU A 93 -17.17 7.81 12.27
C LEU A 93 -17.20 8.30 13.73
N ASP A 94 -16.51 9.41 14.02
CA ASP A 94 -16.49 10.02 15.35
C ASP A 94 -17.92 10.16 15.89
N PRO A 95 -18.19 9.80 17.16
CA PRO A 95 -19.51 9.97 17.76
C PRO A 95 -20.01 11.41 17.73
N ASP A 96 -19.13 12.40 17.83
CA ASP A 96 -19.45 13.81 17.72
C ASP A 96 -19.71 14.22 16.23
N PRO A 97 -20.94 14.67 15.90
CA PRO A 97 -21.29 15.03 14.53
C PRO A 97 -20.52 16.24 13.98
N GLU A 98 -20.09 17.19 14.82
CA GLU A 98 -19.28 18.33 14.40
C GLU A 98 -17.87 17.86 13.99
N LYS A 99 -17.26 17.02 14.81
CA LYS A 99 -15.97 16.39 14.48
C LYS A 99 -16.07 15.56 13.22
N ARG A 100 -17.14 14.75 13.04
CA ARG A 100 -17.35 14.00 11.80
C ARG A 100 -17.35 14.89 10.56
N ARG A 101 -18.08 16.03 10.63
CA ARG A 101 -18.11 16.98 9.50
C ARG A 101 -16.74 17.57 9.21
N ALA A 102 -16.03 18.01 10.24
CA ALA A 102 -14.69 18.57 10.11
C ALA A 102 -13.71 17.52 9.56
N ASN A 103 -13.76 16.29 10.07
CA ASN A 103 -12.93 15.20 9.62
C ASN A 103 -13.20 14.84 8.15
N LEU A 104 -14.47 14.77 7.74
CA LEU A 104 -14.84 14.50 6.35
C LEU A 104 -14.31 15.60 5.41
N ALA A 105 -14.41 16.87 5.81
CA ALA A 105 -13.87 17.97 5.02
C ALA A 105 -12.35 17.88 4.89
N TYR A 106 -11.64 17.60 5.97
CA TYR A 106 -10.20 17.41 5.99
C TYR A 106 -9.77 16.26 5.08
N VAL A 107 -10.38 15.08 5.20
CA VAL A 107 -10.02 13.91 4.36
C VAL A 107 -10.31 14.18 2.89
N THR A 108 -11.39 14.91 2.59
CA THR A 108 -11.71 15.35 1.21
C THR A 108 -10.60 16.25 0.66
N GLU A 109 -10.10 17.21 1.45
CA GLU A 109 -8.98 18.08 1.07
C GLU A 109 -7.68 17.27 0.87
N ARG A 110 -7.41 16.27 1.72
CA ARG A 110 -6.24 15.39 1.56
C ARG A 110 -6.30 14.59 0.27
N LEU A 111 -7.47 14.11 -0.16
CA LEU A 111 -7.62 13.48 -1.47
C LEU A 111 -7.38 14.48 -2.61
N ALA A 112 -7.87 15.69 -2.51
CA ALA A 112 -7.61 16.73 -3.50
C ALA A 112 -6.09 17.05 -3.58
N LEU A 113 -5.41 17.15 -2.44
CA LEU A 113 -3.96 17.34 -2.41
C LEU A 113 -3.23 16.15 -3.04
N ALA A 114 -3.65 14.92 -2.76
CA ALA A 114 -3.05 13.73 -3.37
C ALA A 114 -3.15 13.77 -4.91
N ASP A 115 -4.29 14.21 -5.44
CA ASP A 115 -4.48 14.36 -6.88
C ASP A 115 -3.61 15.47 -7.47
N GLU A 116 -3.49 16.62 -6.80
CA GLU A 116 -2.67 17.76 -7.25
C GLU A 116 -1.17 17.45 -7.20
N VAL A 117 -0.66 16.77 -6.16
CA VAL A 117 0.77 16.45 -6.02
C VAL A 117 1.19 15.19 -6.78
N GLY A 118 0.23 14.46 -7.35
CA GLY A 118 0.47 13.23 -8.09
C GLY A 118 0.81 12.02 -7.23
N ALA A 119 0.31 11.99 -6.00
CA ALA A 119 0.45 10.83 -5.12
C ALA A 119 -0.33 9.62 -5.64
N ARG A 120 0.08 8.40 -5.24
CA ARG A 120 -0.67 7.18 -5.57
C ARG A 120 -2.05 7.19 -4.91
N CYS A 121 -2.11 7.62 -3.66
CA CYS A 121 -3.39 7.72 -2.94
C CYS A 121 -3.39 8.80 -1.85
N ALA A 122 -4.61 9.18 -1.44
CA ALA A 122 -4.86 9.58 -0.06
C ALA A 122 -5.31 8.34 0.71
N VAL A 123 -4.78 8.14 1.90
CA VAL A 123 -5.07 6.98 2.75
C VAL A 123 -5.59 7.41 4.11
N ASP A 124 -6.64 6.75 4.56
CA ASP A 124 -7.23 6.87 5.88
C ASP A 124 -7.66 5.48 6.37
N ILE A 125 -8.05 5.35 7.63
CA ILE A 125 -8.84 4.23 8.13
C ILE A 125 -10.33 4.57 8.09
N ALA A 126 -11.20 3.58 8.20
CA ALA A 126 -12.64 3.83 8.28
C ALA A 126 -13.04 4.66 9.51
N GLY A 127 -12.22 4.61 10.57
CA GLY A 127 -12.48 5.22 11.86
C GLY A 127 -13.04 4.25 12.87
N SER A 128 -13.68 4.76 13.92
CA SER A 128 -14.29 3.96 14.98
C SER A 128 -15.45 4.70 15.64
N PHE A 129 -16.41 3.94 16.17
CA PHE A 129 -17.43 4.46 17.10
C PHE A 129 -16.92 4.58 18.55
N ASN A 130 -15.65 4.26 18.81
CA ASN A 130 -15.05 4.47 20.13
C ASN A 130 -14.93 5.97 20.42
N PRO A 131 -15.46 6.48 21.54
CA PRO A 131 -15.43 7.92 21.84
C PRO A 131 -14.06 8.42 22.29
N ASP A 132 -13.22 7.52 22.84
CA ASP A 132 -11.96 7.89 23.50
C ASP A 132 -10.75 7.68 22.60
N VAL A 133 -10.80 6.62 21.76
CA VAL A 133 -9.69 6.22 20.87
C VAL A 133 -10.22 6.13 19.44
N TRP A 134 -9.87 7.06 18.61
CA TRP A 134 -10.43 7.25 17.26
C TRP A 134 -10.24 6.06 16.29
N TYR A 135 -9.34 5.14 16.58
CA TYR A 135 -9.10 3.87 15.87
C TYR A 135 -9.36 2.65 16.76
N GLY A 136 -9.88 2.85 17.97
CA GLY A 136 -9.98 1.83 18.99
C GLY A 136 -11.12 0.83 18.80
N PRO A 137 -11.15 -0.22 19.63
CA PRO A 137 -12.20 -1.23 19.58
C PRO A 137 -13.56 -0.64 19.99
N HIS A 138 -14.60 -1.08 19.27
CA HIS A 138 -15.99 -0.82 19.63
C HIS A 138 -16.87 -1.93 19.03
N PRO A 139 -17.88 -2.47 19.76
CA PRO A 139 -18.66 -3.61 19.28
C PRO A 139 -19.41 -3.34 17.97
N LYS A 140 -19.78 -2.11 17.70
CA LYS A 140 -20.44 -1.72 16.44
C LYS A 140 -19.47 -1.54 15.25
N ASN A 141 -18.16 -1.58 15.43
CA ASN A 141 -17.21 -1.43 14.31
C ASN A 141 -17.29 -2.57 13.28
N PHE A 142 -18.02 -3.65 13.61
CA PHE A 142 -18.32 -4.77 12.71
C PHE A 142 -19.80 -4.85 12.32
N SER A 143 -20.57 -3.79 12.60
CA SER A 143 -21.99 -3.75 12.29
C SER A 143 -22.27 -3.32 10.84
N ARG A 144 -23.49 -3.59 10.41
CA ARG A 144 -23.99 -3.09 9.12
C ARG A 144 -24.03 -1.56 9.08
N GLU A 145 -24.37 -0.92 10.20
CA GLU A 145 -24.35 0.54 10.36
C GLU A 145 -22.96 1.12 10.06
N PHE A 146 -21.92 0.51 10.62
CA PHE A 146 -20.53 0.91 10.36
C PHE A 146 -20.14 0.76 8.89
N PHE A 147 -20.47 -0.38 8.31
CA PHE A 147 -20.20 -0.66 6.90
C PHE A 147 -20.85 0.38 5.98
N ASP A 148 -22.16 0.60 6.15
CA ASP A 148 -22.90 1.53 5.30
C ASP A 148 -22.41 2.98 5.45
N ALA A 149 -22.08 3.41 6.67
CA ALA A 149 -21.50 4.72 6.91
C ALA A 149 -20.10 4.88 6.27
N THR A 150 -19.29 3.83 6.31
CA THR A 150 -17.97 3.81 5.63
C THR A 150 -18.14 3.93 4.12
N VAL A 151 -19.08 3.19 3.53
CA VAL A 151 -19.40 3.29 2.10
C VAL A 151 -19.84 4.71 1.72
N ASP A 152 -20.74 5.30 2.50
CA ASP A 152 -21.22 6.67 2.25
C ASP A 152 -20.10 7.69 2.32
N ASN A 153 -19.26 7.64 3.34
CA ASN A 153 -18.10 8.53 3.48
C ASN A 153 -17.14 8.41 2.30
N CYS A 154 -16.78 7.18 1.88
CA CYS A 154 -15.91 6.97 0.73
C CYS A 154 -16.50 7.56 -0.55
N ARG A 155 -17.80 7.36 -0.80
CA ARG A 155 -18.49 7.94 -1.96
C ARG A 155 -18.49 9.47 -1.91
N ARG A 156 -18.83 10.06 -0.79
CA ARG A 156 -18.88 11.53 -0.60
C ARG A 156 -17.52 12.16 -0.86
N ILE A 157 -16.44 11.60 -0.32
CA ILE A 157 -15.07 12.09 -0.52
C ILE A 157 -14.70 12.01 -2.01
N ILE A 158 -14.89 10.86 -2.64
CA ILE A 158 -14.51 10.66 -4.03
C ILE A 158 -15.36 11.52 -4.98
N ASP A 159 -16.66 11.59 -4.76
CA ASP A 159 -17.58 12.33 -5.63
C ASP A 159 -17.40 13.86 -5.51
N ALA A 160 -16.94 14.34 -4.34
CA ALA A 160 -16.60 15.75 -4.14
C ALA A 160 -15.32 16.16 -4.89
N VAL A 161 -14.28 15.32 -4.85
CA VAL A 161 -12.98 15.62 -5.47
C VAL A 161 -12.93 15.23 -6.95
N LYS A 162 -13.50 14.07 -7.30
CA LYS A 162 -13.41 13.47 -8.65
C LYS A 162 -11.96 13.35 -9.13
N PRO A 163 -11.10 12.69 -8.34
CA PRO A 163 -9.66 12.67 -8.61
C PRO A 163 -9.38 12.00 -9.96
N ARG A 164 -8.37 12.50 -10.67
CA ARG A 164 -7.94 12.01 -11.98
C ARG A 164 -6.68 11.17 -11.93
N ARG A 165 -5.81 11.42 -10.96
CA ARG A 165 -4.50 10.78 -10.81
C ARG A 165 -4.42 9.91 -9.56
N ALA A 166 -4.85 10.44 -8.44
CA ALA A 166 -4.81 9.75 -7.16
C ALA A 166 -6.01 8.82 -6.94
N LYS A 167 -5.87 7.93 -5.97
CA LYS A 167 -6.94 7.09 -5.45
C LYS A 167 -7.24 7.46 -4.01
N PHE A 168 -8.44 7.12 -3.56
CA PHE A 168 -8.77 7.10 -2.13
C PHE A 168 -8.73 5.67 -1.63
N ALA A 169 -7.97 5.40 -0.60
CA ALA A 169 -7.82 4.07 -0.04
C ALA A 169 -8.13 4.06 1.46
N ILE A 170 -8.76 3.00 1.91
CA ILE A 170 -8.94 2.71 3.34
C ILE A 170 -7.90 1.67 3.74
N GLU A 171 -7.17 1.91 4.81
CA GLU A 171 -6.26 0.94 5.36
C GLU A 171 -7.02 -0.15 6.13
N MET A 172 -6.55 -1.39 6.01
CA MET A 172 -7.07 -2.53 6.75
C MET A 172 -6.76 -2.39 8.25
N MET A 173 -7.75 -2.66 9.11
CA MET A 173 -7.62 -2.52 10.57
C MET A 173 -8.08 -3.78 11.31
N GLY A 174 -7.44 -4.09 12.45
CA GLY A 174 -7.83 -5.26 13.26
C GLY A 174 -9.12 -5.09 14.07
N TRP A 175 -9.51 -3.85 14.37
CA TRP A 175 -10.63 -3.51 15.24
C TRP A 175 -11.84 -2.94 14.54
N ALA A 176 -11.84 -2.91 13.21
CA ALA A 176 -12.91 -2.35 12.40
C ALA A 176 -12.94 -2.97 11.00
N ILE A 177 -14.04 -2.84 10.29
CA ILE A 177 -14.15 -3.18 8.86
C ILE A 177 -13.36 -2.14 8.03
N PRO A 178 -12.52 -2.56 7.06
CA PRO A 178 -12.24 -3.94 6.68
C PRO A 178 -11.09 -4.56 7.51
N SER A 179 -11.33 -5.71 8.12
CA SER A 179 -10.33 -6.46 8.89
C SER A 179 -9.70 -7.64 8.12
N GLY A 180 -10.06 -7.77 6.86
CA GLY A 180 -9.57 -8.82 5.98
C GLY A 180 -10.04 -8.65 4.53
N PRO A 181 -9.53 -9.51 3.62
CA PRO A 181 -9.73 -9.31 2.19
C PRO A 181 -11.18 -9.50 1.72
N ASP A 182 -11.98 -10.32 2.38
CA ASP A 182 -13.39 -10.54 1.99
C ASP A 182 -14.25 -9.32 2.31
N GLU A 183 -14.07 -8.73 3.49
CA GLU A 183 -14.75 -7.49 3.86
C GLU A 183 -14.32 -6.33 2.95
N TYR A 184 -13.04 -6.30 2.59
CA TYR A 184 -12.52 -5.28 1.68
C TYR A 184 -13.15 -5.42 0.28
N LEU A 185 -13.31 -6.65 -0.24
CA LEU A 185 -14.02 -6.89 -1.50
C LEU A 185 -15.48 -6.42 -1.45
N GLN A 186 -16.16 -6.65 -0.33
CA GLN A 186 -17.52 -6.15 -0.13
C GLN A 186 -17.54 -4.62 -0.17
N LEU A 187 -16.58 -3.97 0.49
CA LEU A 187 -16.46 -2.52 0.52
C LEU A 187 -16.21 -1.95 -0.89
N ILE A 188 -15.28 -2.55 -1.66
CA ILE A 188 -15.00 -2.15 -3.04
C ILE A 188 -16.27 -2.20 -3.91
N ARG A 189 -17.02 -3.30 -3.81
CA ARG A 189 -18.27 -3.49 -4.56
C ARG A 189 -19.35 -2.48 -4.14
N ALA A 190 -19.45 -2.22 -2.83
CA ALA A 190 -20.44 -1.31 -2.29
C ALA A 190 -20.09 0.16 -2.59
N VAL A 191 -18.84 0.57 -2.48
CA VAL A 191 -18.42 1.94 -2.83
C VAL A 191 -18.64 2.22 -4.32
N ASP A 192 -18.31 1.28 -5.19
CA ASP A 192 -18.53 1.34 -6.64
C ASP A 192 -18.03 2.67 -7.25
N ARG A 193 -16.79 3.00 -6.98
CA ARG A 193 -16.09 4.16 -7.56
C ARG A 193 -14.72 3.74 -8.09
N LYS A 194 -14.40 4.12 -9.33
CA LYS A 194 -13.11 3.81 -9.97
C LYS A 194 -11.90 4.39 -9.21
N ALA A 195 -12.11 5.44 -8.44
CA ALA A 195 -11.08 6.08 -7.63
C ALA A 195 -10.93 5.45 -6.25
N PHE A 196 -11.80 4.51 -5.86
CA PHE A 196 -11.62 3.74 -4.63
C PHE A 196 -10.59 2.63 -4.85
N ALA A 197 -9.65 2.49 -3.92
CA ALA A 197 -8.52 1.57 -4.02
C ALA A 197 -8.22 0.91 -2.67
N VAL A 198 -7.20 0.06 -2.68
CA VAL A 198 -6.80 -0.76 -1.53
C VAL A 198 -5.45 -0.30 -1.01
N HIS A 199 -5.40 -0.10 0.29
CA HIS A 199 -4.16 0.01 1.06
C HIS A 199 -4.02 -1.25 1.92
N ILE A 200 -2.93 -2.00 1.73
CA ILE A 200 -2.69 -3.23 2.50
C ILE A 200 -1.74 -2.93 3.65
N ASP A 201 -2.22 -3.16 4.86
CA ASP A 201 -1.38 -3.37 6.03
C ASP A 201 -1.60 -4.79 6.56
N VAL A 202 -0.62 -5.65 6.33
CA VAL A 202 -0.69 -7.06 6.72
C VAL A 202 -0.75 -7.21 8.23
N CYS A 203 0.03 -6.40 8.96
CA CYS A 203 0.10 -6.49 10.42
C CYS A 203 -1.23 -6.13 11.06
N ASN A 204 -1.90 -5.08 10.57
CA ASN A 204 -3.22 -4.70 11.05
C ASN A 204 -4.28 -5.78 10.77
N GLY A 205 -4.12 -6.55 9.69
CA GLY A 205 -5.02 -7.67 9.37
C GLY A 205 -4.78 -8.93 10.22
N ILE A 206 -3.63 -9.04 10.92
CA ILE A 206 -3.31 -10.20 11.77
C ILE A 206 -3.87 -9.98 13.15
N ASN A 207 -5.10 -10.45 13.36
CA ASN A 207 -5.88 -10.26 14.58
C ASN A 207 -6.17 -11.58 15.33
N SER A 208 -5.48 -12.65 15.03
CA SER A 208 -5.66 -13.95 15.68
C SER A 208 -4.38 -14.81 15.61
N PRO A 209 -4.19 -15.77 16.54
CA PRO A 209 -3.07 -16.70 16.47
C PRO A 209 -2.98 -17.47 15.16
N LYS A 210 -4.13 -17.85 14.60
CA LYS A 210 -4.16 -18.56 13.31
C LYS A 210 -3.57 -17.67 12.20
N ARG A 211 -4.02 -16.44 12.06
CA ARG A 211 -3.44 -15.52 11.05
C ARG A 211 -1.96 -15.22 11.32
N PHE A 212 -1.57 -15.15 12.58
CA PHE A 212 -0.17 -14.91 12.96
C PHE A 212 0.76 -16.03 12.47
N TYR A 213 0.41 -17.29 12.73
CA TYR A 213 1.21 -18.43 12.29
C TYR A 213 1.07 -18.75 10.80
N GLU A 214 -0.09 -18.45 10.21
CA GLU A 214 -0.38 -18.66 8.80
C GLU A 214 -0.27 -17.35 7.98
N ASN A 215 0.54 -16.37 8.43
CA ASN A 215 0.56 -15.04 7.83
C ASN A 215 0.97 -15.06 6.34
N ALA A 216 1.84 -15.96 5.91
CA ALA A 216 2.15 -16.16 4.50
C ALA A 216 0.90 -16.52 3.66
N ALA A 217 0.01 -17.36 4.18
CA ALA A 217 -1.24 -17.71 3.50
C ALA A 217 -2.20 -16.50 3.48
N PHE A 218 -2.30 -15.78 4.58
CA PHE A 218 -3.10 -14.55 4.67
C PHE A 218 -2.61 -13.46 3.70
N ILE A 219 -1.30 -13.25 3.59
CA ILE A 219 -0.70 -12.34 2.62
C ILE A 219 -1.12 -12.72 1.20
N ARG A 220 -0.92 -13.98 0.81
CA ARG A 220 -1.28 -14.46 -0.54
C ARG A 220 -2.77 -14.30 -0.81
N GLU A 221 -3.62 -14.55 0.18
CA GLU A 221 -5.06 -14.34 0.07
C GLU A 221 -5.41 -12.87 -0.19
N CYS A 222 -4.80 -11.93 0.56
CA CYS A 222 -4.98 -10.50 0.34
C CYS A 222 -4.64 -10.10 -1.09
N PHE A 223 -3.47 -10.50 -1.59
CA PHE A 223 -3.05 -10.14 -2.93
C PHE A 223 -3.84 -10.86 -4.03
N ALA A 224 -4.20 -12.13 -3.84
CA ALA A 224 -5.05 -12.86 -4.80
C ALA A 224 -6.43 -12.22 -4.96
N LYS A 225 -7.03 -11.76 -3.87
CA LYS A 225 -8.36 -11.15 -3.88
C LYS A 225 -8.34 -9.67 -4.25
N LEU A 226 -7.34 -8.92 -3.79
CA LEU A 226 -7.33 -7.45 -3.83
C LEU A 226 -6.29 -6.86 -4.79
N GLY A 227 -5.31 -7.62 -5.27
CA GLY A 227 -4.10 -7.14 -5.91
C GLY A 227 -4.31 -6.12 -7.04
N ARG A 228 -5.38 -6.26 -7.84
CA ARG A 228 -5.67 -5.31 -8.93
C ARG A 228 -6.06 -3.90 -8.46
N TRP A 229 -6.39 -3.73 -7.20
CA TRP A 229 -6.78 -2.43 -6.61
C TRP A 229 -5.74 -1.89 -5.65
N VAL A 230 -4.67 -2.67 -5.35
CA VAL A 230 -3.63 -2.24 -4.42
C VAL A 230 -2.85 -1.06 -5.01
N VAL A 231 -2.76 0.02 -4.25
CA VAL A 231 -2.06 1.26 -4.64
C VAL A 231 -0.90 1.60 -3.73
N SER A 232 -0.90 1.11 -2.49
CA SER A 232 0.19 1.23 -1.53
C SER A 232 0.07 0.14 -0.46
N CYS A 233 1.17 -0.14 0.22
CA CYS A 233 1.24 -1.11 1.30
C CYS A 233 2.15 -0.62 2.42
N HIS A 234 1.85 -0.99 3.67
CA HIS A 234 2.75 -0.76 4.79
C HIS A 234 3.64 -1.97 5.11
N ALA A 235 4.86 -1.69 5.50
CA ALA A 235 5.86 -2.66 5.95
C ALA A 235 6.06 -2.51 7.45
N LYS A 236 5.46 -3.40 8.20
CA LYS A 236 5.61 -3.60 9.64
C LYS A 236 5.99 -5.03 9.94
N ASP A 237 6.32 -5.34 11.17
CA ASP A 237 6.51 -6.70 11.63
C ASP A 237 5.87 -6.88 13.00
N LEU A 238 5.48 -8.11 13.32
CA LEU A 238 4.78 -8.46 14.55
C LEU A 238 5.52 -9.55 15.29
N GLU A 239 5.64 -9.39 16.61
CA GLU A 239 5.99 -10.47 17.51
C GLU A 239 4.86 -10.78 18.49
N TRP A 240 4.83 -11.99 18.99
CA TRP A 240 3.97 -12.38 20.09
C TRP A 240 4.59 -11.90 21.40
N VAL A 241 3.76 -11.25 22.23
CA VAL A 241 4.15 -10.90 23.61
C VAL A 241 3.80 -12.07 24.52
N VAL A 242 4.74 -12.43 25.41
CA VAL A 242 4.61 -13.58 26.32
C VAL A 242 3.59 -13.25 27.42
N GLU A 243 2.33 -13.49 27.12
CA GLU A 243 1.16 -13.31 28.02
C GLU A 243 0.17 -14.43 27.81
N MET A 244 -0.75 -14.63 28.79
CA MET A 244 -1.81 -15.65 28.66
C MET A 244 -2.84 -15.27 27.59
N ASN A 245 -3.12 -13.99 27.43
CA ASN A 245 -4.01 -13.50 26.38
C ASN A 245 -3.25 -13.30 25.06
N VAL A 246 -3.99 -13.31 23.96
CA VAL A 246 -3.42 -13.02 22.64
C VAL A 246 -3.03 -11.56 22.59
N HIS A 247 -1.73 -11.31 22.54
CA HIS A 247 -1.18 -9.98 22.43
C HIS A 247 -0.02 -9.98 21.45
N PHE A 248 -0.16 -9.22 20.38
CA PHE A 248 0.90 -8.95 19.40
C PHE A 248 1.35 -7.51 19.55
N ARG A 249 2.65 -7.26 19.30
CA ARG A 249 3.17 -5.90 19.21
C ARG A 249 3.98 -5.72 17.94
N GLU A 250 3.99 -4.50 17.44
CA GLU A 250 4.82 -4.12 16.32
C GLU A 250 6.29 -4.07 16.72
N VAL A 251 7.13 -4.58 15.83
CA VAL A 251 8.59 -4.59 15.97
C VAL A 251 9.25 -4.21 14.66
N VAL A 252 10.56 -3.97 14.71
CA VAL A 252 11.35 -3.69 13.50
C VAL A 252 11.26 -4.88 12.53
N PRO A 253 11.03 -4.65 11.22
CA PRO A 253 11.04 -5.72 10.23
C PRO A 253 12.27 -6.60 10.32
N GLY A 254 12.04 -7.91 10.48
CA GLY A 254 13.06 -8.92 10.71
C GLY A 254 13.24 -9.35 12.17
N ARG A 255 12.62 -8.66 13.11
CA ARG A 255 12.56 -9.09 14.51
C ARG A 255 11.29 -9.87 14.84
N GLY A 256 10.28 -9.82 13.96
CA GLY A 256 9.00 -10.49 14.11
C GLY A 256 8.84 -11.75 13.27
N GLN A 257 7.60 -12.05 12.92
CA GLN A 257 7.19 -13.29 12.27
C GLN A 257 6.55 -13.10 10.89
N ILE A 258 6.48 -11.88 10.36
CA ILE A 258 5.88 -11.62 9.05
C ILE A 258 6.73 -12.26 7.95
N ASP A 259 6.10 -13.06 7.10
CA ASP A 259 6.74 -13.68 5.93
C ASP A 259 6.96 -12.62 4.83
N TYR A 260 8.05 -11.89 4.94
CA TYR A 260 8.47 -10.93 3.91
C TYR A 260 8.80 -11.59 2.58
N GLY A 261 9.10 -12.91 2.58
CA GLY A 261 9.28 -13.68 1.34
C GLY A 261 7.98 -13.73 0.54
N ALA A 262 6.88 -14.10 1.18
CA ALA A 262 5.56 -14.10 0.57
C ALA A 262 5.14 -12.67 0.19
N TYR A 263 5.34 -11.69 1.08
CA TYR A 263 4.94 -10.31 0.85
C TYR A 263 5.60 -9.70 -0.39
N LEU A 264 6.91 -9.77 -0.48
CA LEU A 264 7.66 -9.21 -1.60
C LEU A 264 7.37 -9.95 -2.93
N GLN A 265 7.17 -11.28 -2.89
CA GLN A 265 6.77 -12.05 -4.06
C GLN A 265 5.41 -11.62 -4.61
N GLU A 266 4.42 -11.46 -3.75
CA GLU A 266 3.09 -11.02 -4.18
C GLU A 266 3.11 -9.58 -4.70
N LEU A 267 3.80 -8.68 -4.00
CA LEU A 267 3.94 -7.29 -4.41
C LEU A 267 4.62 -7.15 -5.78
N ALA A 268 5.70 -7.93 -6.02
CA ALA A 268 6.41 -7.95 -7.29
C ALA A 268 5.60 -8.53 -8.46
N ARG A 269 4.48 -9.22 -8.19
CA ARG A 269 3.57 -9.76 -9.21
C ARG A 269 2.49 -8.78 -9.63
N LEU A 270 2.31 -7.69 -8.88
CA LEU A 270 1.28 -6.71 -9.20
C LEU A 270 1.50 -6.10 -10.59
N PRO A 271 0.42 -5.78 -11.31
CA PRO A 271 0.50 -5.12 -12.62
C PRO A 271 0.96 -3.66 -12.52
N VAL A 272 0.90 -3.09 -11.33
CA VAL A 272 1.32 -1.72 -11.00
C VAL A 272 2.44 -1.73 -9.97
N ASP A 273 3.25 -0.68 -9.94
CA ASP A 273 4.34 -0.52 -8.99
C ASP A 273 3.84 0.06 -7.66
N ALA A 274 2.98 -0.68 -6.94
CA ALA A 274 2.50 -0.27 -5.64
C ALA A 274 3.67 -0.16 -4.64
N PRO A 275 3.83 0.99 -3.97
CA PRO A 275 4.90 1.17 -3.01
C PRO A 275 4.73 0.32 -1.74
N LEU A 276 5.86 -0.11 -1.18
CA LEU A 276 5.97 -0.69 0.15
C LEU A 276 6.60 0.35 1.08
N MET A 277 5.84 0.84 2.04
CA MET A 277 6.22 1.95 2.91
C MET A 277 6.43 1.47 4.35
N MET A 278 7.63 1.67 4.90
CA MET A 278 7.89 1.39 6.32
C MET A 278 7.27 2.48 7.19
N GLU A 279 6.67 2.07 8.31
CA GLU A 279 6.09 2.99 9.28
C GLU A 279 6.24 2.53 10.74
N HIS A 280 5.83 3.36 11.67
CA HIS A 280 5.72 3.13 13.13
C HIS A 280 7.03 2.80 13.85
N LEU A 281 8.18 2.91 13.19
CA LEU A 281 9.47 2.79 13.88
C LEU A 281 9.86 4.11 14.53
N LYS A 282 10.70 4.05 15.55
CA LYS A 282 10.95 5.20 16.42
C LYS A 282 12.17 6.02 16.03
N THR A 283 13.18 5.38 15.45
CA THR A 283 14.48 6.01 15.19
C THR A 283 14.98 5.75 13.77
N PRO A 284 15.86 6.62 13.22
CA PRO A 284 16.51 6.37 11.93
C PRO A 284 17.23 5.01 11.87
N GLU A 285 17.81 4.57 13.00
CA GLU A 285 18.53 3.31 13.09
C GLU A 285 17.59 2.10 12.93
N GLU A 286 16.40 2.16 13.54
CA GLU A 286 15.36 1.13 13.38
C GLU A 286 14.88 1.07 11.94
N TYR A 287 14.64 2.21 11.27
CA TYR A 287 14.31 2.25 9.85
C TYR A 287 15.43 1.68 8.98
N ALA A 288 16.68 2.01 9.28
CA ALA A 288 17.83 1.46 8.57
C ALA A 288 17.97 -0.05 8.75
N GLU A 289 17.69 -0.57 9.95
CA GLU A 289 17.68 -2.00 10.23
C GLU A 289 16.59 -2.73 9.47
N GLY A 290 15.34 -2.27 9.57
CA GLY A 290 14.21 -2.85 8.83
C GLY A 290 14.44 -2.82 7.32
N ALA A 291 14.97 -1.70 6.79
CA ALA A 291 15.30 -1.59 5.38
C ALA A 291 16.36 -2.59 4.93
N ARG A 292 17.42 -2.80 5.73
CA ARG A 292 18.44 -3.81 5.44
C ARG A 292 17.86 -5.22 5.40
N TYR A 293 16.99 -5.55 6.36
CA TYR A 293 16.33 -6.85 6.40
C TYR A 293 15.46 -7.06 5.15
N ILE A 294 14.55 -6.13 4.84
CA ILE A 294 13.66 -6.23 3.68
C ILE A 294 14.46 -6.38 2.39
N ARG A 295 15.52 -5.59 2.21
CA ARG A 295 16.41 -5.71 1.05
C ARG A 295 17.13 -7.05 0.97
N SER A 296 17.56 -7.59 2.12
CA SER A 296 18.20 -8.91 2.15
C SER A 296 17.25 -10.03 1.71
N VAL A 297 15.96 -9.93 2.09
CA VAL A 297 14.93 -10.87 1.61
C VAL A 297 14.70 -10.72 0.11
N ALA A 298 14.55 -9.50 -0.39
CA ALA A 298 14.38 -9.22 -1.81
C ALA A 298 15.54 -9.77 -2.64
N GLN A 299 16.78 -9.55 -2.20
CA GLN A 299 17.98 -10.06 -2.86
C GLN A 299 17.97 -11.59 -2.99
N ARG A 300 17.60 -12.31 -1.93
CA ARG A 300 17.47 -13.78 -1.99
C ARG A 300 16.41 -14.26 -2.97
N LEU A 301 15.43 -13.42 -3.27
CA LEU A 301 14.33 -13.71 -4.19
C LEU A 301 14.56 -13.22 -5.62
N GLY A 302 15.69 -12.55 -5.89
CA GLY A 302 15.97 -11.90 -7.18
C GLY A 302 14.97 -10.77 -7.48
N ILE A 303 14.53 -10.05 -6.46
CA ILE A 303 13.64 -8.88 -6.57
C ILE A 303 14.47 -7.62 -6.35
N ASP A 304 14.42 -6.70 -7.30
CA ASP A 304 15.10 -5.40 -7.22
C ASP A 304 14.17 -4.32 -6.68
N PHE A 305 14.76 -3.27 -6.13
CA PHE A 305 14.08 -2.00 -5.87
C PHE A 305 14.43 -0.97 -6.97
N TYR A 306 13.51 -0.03 -7.22
CA TYR A 306 13.73 1.06 -8.19
C TYR A 306 14.85 2.02 -7.75
#